data_799221b54ba49fa6e8d9d15a9fbec1f4
#
_entry.id   799221b54ba49fa6e8d9d15a9fbec1f4
#
_cell.length_a   1.000
_cell.length_b   1.000
_cell.length_c   1.000
_cell.angle_alpha   90.00
_cell.angle_beta   90.00
_cell.angle_gamma   90.00
#
_symmetry.space_group_name_H-M   'P 1'
#
loop_
_entity.id
_entity.type
_entity.pdbx_description
1 polymer ?
#
loop_
_entity_poly.entity_id
_entity_poly.type
_entity_poly.pdbx_seq_one_letter_code
_entity_poly.pdbx_strand_id
1 'polypeptide(L)'
;MVLPGSPEPSATLAVPTDDLRQLADHDATPRTLPGRAGPLAALDTGGDGPSGTVLMVAGYTGSKEDFAPLLAPLAADGYRVVAIDQRGQFESPGPDDPAAYTVAELADDLVAVAHLLAGETGVPHLVGHSFGGLVARAAVLADPAVFRSLTLLGSGPARLTGPRVALLEHLGPLLDSGGVPLVQATLEQLAMTDERAQAVPEPTRAFYARRFLGNTAAGLRGMADAMTTEPDRVAELAATGVPVLVAHGEADDAWSPAEQADMARRLGARHEVVPHAIHSPAVENPPRTLQALEDFWTSL
;
A
#
# COMPACT_ATOMS: atom_id res chain seq x y z
N MET A 1 7.80 -47.51 19.02
CA MET A 1 8.39 -46.15 19.12
C MET A 1 7.76 -45.34 17.98
N VAL A 2 6.72 -44.61 18.31
CA VAL A 2 5.94 -43.85 17.33
C VAL A 2 6.58 -42.47 17.24
N LEU A 3 6.96 -42.06 16.03
CA LEU A 3 7.49 -40.72 15.75
C LEU A 3 6.35 -39.68 15.91
N PRO A 4 6.60 -38.48 16.47
CA PRO A 4 5.59 -37.45 16.62
C PRO A 4 5.21 -36.89 15.27
N GLY A 5 3.89 -36.63 15.12
CA GLY A 5 3.19 -36.26 13.90
C GLY A 5 3.76 -35.05 13.17
N SER A 6 3.65 -35.13 11.85
CA SER A 6 3.82 -34.03 10.92
C SER A 6 2.84 -32.89 11.27
N PRO A 7 3.22 -31.62 11.12
CA PRO A 7 2.29 -30.52 11.31
C PRO A 7 1.14 -30.65 10.30
N GLU A 8 -0.09 -30.49 10.77
CA GLU A 8 -1.28 -30.44 9.93
C GLU A 8 -1.11 -29.33 8.87
N PRO A 9 -1.60 -29.55 7.64
CA PRO A 9 -1.57 -28.51 6.62
C PRO A 9 -2.41 -27.32 7.13
N SER A 10 -1.77 -26.16 7.17
CA SER A 10 -2.39 -24.88 7.51
C SER A 10 -3.73 -24.75 6.76
N ALA A 11 -4.80 -24.47 7.49
CA ALA A 11 -6.13 -24.29 6.93
C ALA A 11 -6.05 -23.29 5.78
N THR A 12 -6.40 -23.74 4.58
CA THR A 12 -6.48 -22.91 3.38
C THR A 12 -7.49 -21.80 3.67
N LEU A 13 -7.01 -20.56 3.75
CA LEU A 13 -7.89 -19.40 3.89
C LEU A 13 -8.80 -19.35 2.66
N ALA A 14 -10.06 -19.72 2.83
CA ALA A 14 -11.04 -19.65 1.75
C ALA A 14 -11.28 -18.17 1.42
N VAL A 15 -10.91 -17.75 0.21
CA VAL A 15 -11.30 -16.44 -0.31
C VAL A 15 -12.83 -16.46 -0.47
N PRO A 16 -13.57 -15.49 0.12
CA PRO A 16 -15.00 -15.39 -0.08
C PRO A 16 -15.34 -15.28 -1.56
N THR A 17 -16.32 -16.03 -2.05
CA THR A 17 -16.70 -16.08 -3.47
C THR A 17 -17.36 -14.79 -3.97
N ASP A 18 -17.79 -13.92 -3.06
CA ASP A 18 -18.42 -12.61 -3.36
C ASP A 18 -17.45 -11.43 -3.16
N ASP A 19 -16.14 -11.71 -3.00
CA ASP A 19 -15.13 -10.69 -2.72
C ASP A 19 -14.75 -9.96 -4.00
N LEU A 20 -15.33 -8.78 -4.21
CA LEU A 20 -14.99 -7.88 -5.30
C LEU A 20 -13.64 -7.18 -5.09
N ARG A 21 -13.03 -7.27 -3.89
CA ARG A 21 -11.73 -6.71 -3.55
C ARG A 21 -11.58 -5.27 -4.04
N GLN A 22 -10.63 -5.02 -4.98
CA GLN A 22 -10.41 -3.70 -5.60
C GLN A 22 -11.56 -3.22 -6.49
N LEU A 23 -12.56 -4.06 -6.72
CA LEU A 23 -13.77 -3.72 -7.47
C LEU A 23 -15.00 -3.55 -6.55
N ALA A 24 -14.78 -3.41 -5.23
CA ALA A 24 -15.85 -3.13 -4.28
C ALA A 24 -16.56 -1.81 -4.63
N ASP A 25 -17.88 -1.80 -4.48
CA ASP A 25 -18.70 -0.63 -4.76
C ASP A 25 -18.38 0.53 -3.81
N HIS A 26 -18.29 1.73 -4.36
CA HIS A 26 -18.07 2.98 -3.63
C HIS A 26 -18.58 4.18 -4.42
N ASP A 27 -18.92 5.28 -3.73
CA ASP A 27 -19.38 6.55 -4.32
C ASP A 27 -18.21 7.55 -4.54
N ALA A 28 -16.96 7.15 -4.31
CA ALA A 28 -15.80 8.01 -4.55
C ALA A 28 -15.67 8.34 -6.04
N THR A 29 -15.37 9.60 -6.34
CA THR A 29 -15.25 10.11 -7.70
C THR A 29 -13.79 10.21 -8.13
N PRO A 30 -13.46 9.97 -9.41
CA PRO A 30 -12.13 10.23 -9.95
C PRO A 30 -11.74 11.70 -9.78
N ARG A 31 -10.52 11.93 -9.32
CA ARG A 31 -9.93 13.26 -9.16
C ARG A 31 -8.48 13.26 -9.67
N THR A 32 -8.05 14.39 -10.22
CA THR A 32 -6.64 14.61 -10.56
C THR A 32 -6.03 15.59 -9.55
N LEU A 33 -4.93 15.18 -8.93
CA LEU A 33 -4.20 15.97 -7.93
C LEU A 33 -2.86 16.43 -8.50
N PRO A 34 -2.34 17.58 -8.07
CA PRO A 34 -1.02 18.04 -8.48
C PRO A 34 0.07 17.25 -7.74
N GLY A 35 0.89 16.48 -8.46
CA GLY A 35 2.15 15.94 -7.97
C GLY A 35 3.34 16.77 -8.43
N ARG A 36 4.52 16.54 -7.87
CA ARG A 36 5.77 17.30 -8.18
C ARG A 36 6.24 17.12 -9.62
N ALA A 37 6.02 15.93 -10.19
CA ALA A 37 6.48 15.61 -11.55
C ALA A 37 5.32 15.30 -12.51
N GLY A 38 4.12 15.72 -12.19
CA GLY A 38 2.94 15.50 -13.03
C GLY A 38 1.67 15.25 -12.24
N PRO A 39 0.54 15.06 -12.92
CA PRO A 39 -0.72 14.79 -12.26
C PRO A 39 -0.76 13.40 -11.62
N LEU A 40 -1.46 13.29 -10.49
CA LEU A 40 -1.74 12.02 -9.81
C LEU A 40 -3.24 11.72 -9.91
N ALA A 41 -3.57 10.51 -10.35
CA ALA A 41 -4.94 10.02 -10.35
C ALA A 41 -5.35 9.62 -8.92
N ALA A 42 -6.57 9.97 -8.55
CA ALA A 42 -7.12 9.69 -7.22
C ALA A 42 -8.58 9.25 -7.30
N LEU A 43 -9.01 8.54 -6.25
CA LEU A 43 -10.42 8.41 -5.85
C LEU A 43 -10.63 9.29 -4.63
N ASP A 44 -11.64 10.16 -4.66
CA ASP A 44 -11.98 11.09 -3.59
C ASP A 44 -13.46 10.89 -3.20
N THR A 45 -13.72 10.53 -1.94
CA THR A 45 -15.10 10.38 -1.45
C THR A 45 -15.82 11.71 -1.32
N GLY A 46 -15.08 12.83 -1.39
CA GLY A 46 -15.66 14.18 -1.21
C GLY A 46 -16.10 14.45 0.23
N GLY A 47 -16.91 15.52 0.38
CA GLY A 47 -17.44 15.95 1.67
C GLY A 47 -16.45 16.79 2.48
N ASP A 48 -16.95 17.29 3.64
CA ASP A 48 -16.20 18.19 4.54
C ASP A 48 -15.32 17.43 5.55
N GLY A 49 -15.44 16.10 5.61
CA GLY A 49 -14.66 15.24 6.49
C GLY A 49 -14.79 15.59 7.99
N PRO A 50 -16.00 15.61 8.58
CA PRO A 50 -16.17 16.02 9.98
C PRO A 50 -15.39 15.14 10.97
N SER A 51 -15.13 13.89 10.62
CA SER A 51 -14.28 12.98 11.40
C SER A 51 -12.79 13.10 11.03
N GLY A 52 -12.46 13.73 9.91
CA GLY A 52 -11.10 13.96 9.43
C GLY A 52 -10.92 13.63 7.95
N THR A 53 -9.74 13.94 7.44
CA THR A 53 -9.31 13.61 6.07
C THR A 53 -8.28 12.49 6.13
N VAL A 54 -8.35 11.56 5.18
CA VAL A 54 -7.42 10.43 5.06
C VAL A 54 -6.80 10.42 3.67
N LEU A 55 -5.47 10.44 3.60
CA LEU A 55 -4.71 10.20 2.36
C LEU A 55 -4.19 8.77 2.37
N MET A 56 -4.52 7.99 1.33
CA MET A 56 -4.13 6.58 1.21
C MET A 56 -3.23 6.35 0.00
N VAL A 57 -2.15 5.59 0.20
CA VAL A 57 -1.09 5.35 -0.78
C VAL A 57 -0.83 3.87 -0.93
N ALA A 58 -1.03 3.35 -2.13
CA ALA A 58 -0.85 1.93 -2.45
C ALA A 58 0.64 1.52 -2.49
N GLY A 59 0.87 0.21 -2.46
CA GLY A 59 2.17 -0.41 -2.59
C GLY A 59 2.70 -0.47 -4.02
N TYR A 60 3.85 -1.13 -4.19
CA TYR A 60 4.44 -1.43 -5.49
C TYR A 60 3.45 -2.20 -6.39
N THR A 61 3.26 -1.76 -7.62
CA THR A 61 2.28 -2.28 -8.58
C THR A 61 0.81 -2.17 -8.15
N GLY A 62 0.55 -1.55 -7.01
CA GLY A 62 -0.79 -1.27 -6.51
C GLY A 62 -1.44 -0.07 -7.17
N SER A 63 -2.63 0.27 -6.72
CA SER A 63 -3.37 1.46 -7.16
C SER A 63 -4.37 1.92 -6.09
N LYS A 64 -4.98 3.07 -6.30
CA LYS A 64 -6.00 3.64 -5.42
C LYS A 64 -7.16 2.68 -5.11
N GLU A 65 -7.44 1.74 -6.01
CA GLU A 65 -8.46 0.70 -5.84
C GLU A 65 -8.10 -0.36 -4.78
N ASP A 66 -6.84 -0.44 -4.35
CA ASP A 66 -6.47 -1.32 -3.22
C ASP A 66 -7.17 -0.91 -1.91
N PHE A 67 -7.74 0.29 -1.87
CA PHE A 67 -8.51 0.80 -0.75
C PHE A 67 -10.03 0.86 -1.02
N ALA A 68 -10.50 0.39 -2.18
CA ALA A 68 -11.92 0.45 -2.54
C ALA A 68 -12.86 -0.11 -1.45
N PRO A 69 -12.54 -1.25 -0.77
CA PRO A 69 -13.41 -1.78 0.28
C PRO A 69 -13.52 -0.89 1.53
N LEU A 70 -12.62 0.09 1.69
CA LEU A 70 -12.59 0.99 2.84
C LEU A 70 -13.30 2.33 2.56
N LEU A 71 -13.46 2.70 1.27
CA LEU A 71 -13.91 4.05 0.90
C LEU A 71 -15.33 4.35 1.38
N ALA A 72 -16.30 3.49 1.04
CA ALA A 72 -17.70 3.72 1.42
C ALA A 72 -17.92 3.66 2.95
N PRO A 73 -17.39 2.67 3.69
CA PRO A 73 -17.50 2.65 5.15
C PRO A 73 -16.91 3.90 5.81
N LEU A 74 -15.67 4.29 5.47
CA LEU A 74 -15.04 5.47 6.07
C LEU A 74 -15.79 6.76 5.74
N ALA A 75 -16.33 6.87 4.52
CA ALA A 75 -17.16 8.01 4.15
C ALA A 75 -18.46 8.06 4.98
N ALA A 76 -19.08 6.90 5.26
CA ALA A 76 -20.26 6.80 6.10
C ALA A 76 -19.97 7.22 7.56
N ASP A 77 -18.75 6.96 8.06
CA ASP A 77 -18.28 7.36 9.38
C ASP A 77 -17.75 8.81 9.43
N GLY A 78 -17.94 9.56 8.32
CA GLY A 78 -17.66 10.99 8.25
C GLY A 78 -16.21 11.35 7.89
N TYR A 79 -15.41 10.40 7.43
CA TYR A 79 -14.08 10.70 6.89
C TYR A 79 -14.16 11.07 5.41
N ARG A 80 -13.38 12.08 5.00
CA ARG A 80 -13.06 12.26 3.59
C ARG A 80 -11.83 11.43 3.27
N VAL A 81 -11.95 10.50 2.33
CA VAL A 81 -10.87 9.62 1.92
C VAL A 81 -10.40 9.97 0.51
N VAL A 82 -9.09 10.15 0.37
CA VAL A 82 -8.42 10.36 -0.90
C VAL A 82 -7.37 9.27 -1.09
N ALA A 83 -7.64 8.32 -1.97
CA ALA A 83 -6.70 7.27 -2.35
C ALA A 83 -6.04 7.62 -3.68
N ILE A 84 -4.72 7.50 -3.78
CA ILE A 84 -3.96 7.92 -4.96
C ILE A 84 -3.22 6.76 -5.64
N ASP A 85 -3.07 6.87 -6.95
CA ASP A 85 -2.03 6.16 -7.69
C ASP A 85 -0.73 6.95 -7.55
N GLN A 86 0.35 6.32 -7.12
CA GLN A 86 1.65 6.99 -7.11
C GLN A 86 2.11 7.30 -8.53
N ARG A 87 2.97 8.29 -8.70
CA ARG A 87 3.63 8.62 -9.96
C ARG A 87 4.11 7.36 -10.67
N GLY A 88 3.80 7.22 -11.96
CA GLY A 88 4.19 6.08 -12.77
C GLY A 88 3.40 4.79 -12.52
N GLN A 89 2.43 4.80 -11.63
CA GLN A 89 1.52 3.66 -11.40
C GLN A 89 0.16 3.91 -12.05
N PHE A 90 -0.38 2.87 -12.64
CA PHE A 90 -1.71 2.73 -13.25
C PHE A 90 -2.16 3.96 -14.05
N GLU A 91 -2.98 4.85 -13.48
CA GLU A 91 -3.52 6.04 -14.17
C GLU A 91 -2.70 7.31 -13.91
N SER A 92 -1.69 7.26 -13.05
CA SER A 92 -0.77 8.37 -12.83
C SER A 92 0.44 8.28 -13.77
N PRO A 93 0.59 9.22 -14.72
CA PRO A 93 1.78 9.25 -15.56
C PRO A 93 3.05 9.53 -14.74
N GLY A 94 4.19 9.32 -15.37
CA GLY A 94 5.46 9.65 -14.73
C GLY A 94 6.61 9.75 -15.74
N PRO A 95 7.77 10.32 -15.32
CA PRO A 95 8.95 10.44 -16.16
C PRO A 95 9.50 9.09 -16.62
N ASP A 96 10.14 9.06 -17.78
CA ASP A 96 10.88 7.90 -18.28
C ASP A 96 12.34 7.90 -17.76
N ASP A 97 12.47 8.09 -16.45
CA ASP A 97 13.75 8.09 -15.73
C ASP A 97 13.56 7.38 -14.38
N PRO A 98 14.18 6.22 -14.14
CA PRO A 98 14.06 5.50 -12.87
C PRO A 98 14.47 6.32 -11.64
N ALA A 99 15.37 7.29 -11.78
CA ALA A 99 15.80 8.15 -10.67
C ALA A 99 14.68 9.06 -10.13
N ALA A 100 13.62 9.29 -10.91
CA ALA A 100 12.43 10.03 -10.47
C ALA A 100 11.51 9.25 -9.52
N TYR A 101 11.86 8.01 -9.17
CA TYR A 101 11.03 7.12 -8.35
C TYR A 101 11.71 6.64 -7.07
N THR A 102 12.66 7.41 -6.57
CA THR A 102 13.21 7.19 -5.23
C THR A 102 12.13 7.41 -4.17
N VAL A 103 12.29 6.80 -2.98
CA VAL A 103 11.36 7.02 -1.85
C VAL A 103 11.21 8.52 -1.54
N ALA A 104 12.29 9.31 -1.63
CA ALA A 104 12.26 10.75 -1.37
C ALA A 104 11.46 11.51 -2.44
N GLU A 105 11.68 11.23 -3.73
CA GLU A 105 10.96 11.89 -4.83
C GLU A 105 9.45 11.59 -4.80
N LEU A 106 9.08 10.36 -4.43
CA LEU A 106 7.67 9.99 -4.27
C LEU A 106 7.05 10.60 -3.00
N ALA A 107 7.84 10.74 -1.94
CA ALA A 107 7.41 11.40 -0.70
C ALA A 107 7.06 12.89 -0.92
N ASP A 108 7.79 13.58 -1.79
CA ASP A 108 7.50 14.97 -2.15
C ASP A 108 6.12 15.12 -2.81
N ASP A 109 5.66 14.12 -3.58
CA ASP A 109 4.29 14.11 -4.11
C ASP A 109 3.27 14.04 -2.97
N LEU A 110 3.49 13.17 -1.96
CA LEU A 110 2.58 13.04 -0.82
C LEU A 110 2.53 14.32 0.02
N VAL A 111 3.67 14.96 0.25
CA VAL A 111 3.73 16.25 0.96
C VAL A 111 2.92 17.32 0.21
N ALA A 112 3.09 17.41 -1.13
CA ALA A 112 2.34 18.36 -1.93
C ALA A 112 0.82 18.10 -1.87
N VAL A 113 0.39 16.84 -1.98
CA VAL A 113 -1.03 16.45 -1.85
C VAL A 113 -1.55 16.74 -0.45
N ALA A 114 -0.77 16.44 0.60
CA ALA A 114 -1.19 16.67 1.98
C ALA A 114 -1.37 18.17 2.26
N HIS A 115 -0.49 19.05 1.76
CA HIS A 115 -0.68 20.50 1.85
C HIS A 115 -1.96 20.97 1.16
N LEU A 116 -2.27 20.41 -0.04
CA LEU A 116 -3.52 20.72 -0.73
C LEU A 116 -4.74 20.33 0.11
N LEU A 117 -4.77 19.10 0.61
CA LEU A 117 -5.88 18.58 1.42
C LEU A 117 -6.02 19.35 2.75
N ALA A 118 -4.91 19.72 3.37
CA ALA A 118 -4.90 20.52 4.59
C ALA A 118 -5.56 21.90 4.38
N GLY A 119 -5.40 22.49 3.20
CA GLY A 119 -6.08 23.73 2.81
C GLY A 119 -7.57 23.56 2.49
N GLU A 120 -8.03 22.35 2.19
CA GLU A 120 -9.43 22.06 1.85
C GLU A 120 -10.25 21.62 3.09
N THR A 121 -9.77 20.62 3.85
CA THR A 121 -10.55 19.96 4.90
C THR A 121 -9.75 19.68 6.17
N GLY A 122 -8.50 20.12 6.24
CA GLY A 122 -7.64 19.95 7.40
C GLY A 122 -6.53 18.91 7.21
N VAL A 123 -5.58 18.90 8.15
CA VAL A 123 -4.38 18.04 8.12
C VAL A 123 -4.77 16.56 8.06
N PRO A 124 -4.36 15.81 7.02
CA PRO A 124 -4.82 14.45 6.83
C PRO A 124 -4.10 13.43 7.73
N HIS A 125 -4.79 12.34 8.02
CA HIS A 125 -4.18 11.07 8.38
C HIS A 125 -3.55 10.47 7.12
N LEU A 126 -2.34 9.90 7.23
CA LEU A 126 -1.65 9.25 6.12
C LEU A 126 -1.65 7.74 6.34
N VAL A 127 -2.09 6.97 5.34
CA VAL A 127 -2.05 5.50 5.32
C VAL A 127 -1.18 5.06 4.15
N GLY A 128 -0.07 4.40 4.42
CA GLY A 128 0.80 3.83 3.39
C GLY A 128 0.83 2.32 3.44
N HIS A 129 0.44 1.65 2.35
CA HIS A 129 0.49 0.20 2.25
C HIS A 129 1.81 -0.25 1.62
N SER A 130 2.48 -1.24 2.23
CA SER A 130 3.66 -1.89 1.66
C SER A 130 4.76 -0.87 1.29
N PHE A 131 5.21 -0.83 0.03
CA PHE A 131 6.13 0.20 -0.49
C PHE A 131 5.59 1.63 -0.24
N GLY A 132 4.28 1.84 -0.39
CA GLY A 132 3.64 3.11 -0.06
C GLY A 132 3.84 3.51 1.41
N GLY A 133 4.07 2.57 2.32
CA GLY A 133 4.44 2.86 3.71
C GLY A 133 5.87 3.38 3.86
N LEU A 134 6.82 2.91 3.04
CA LEU A 134 8.18 3.49 2.99
C LEU A 134 8.15 4.93 2.49
N VAL A 135 7.35 5.19 1.44
CA VAL A 135 7.14 6.53 0.89
C VAL A 135 6.42 7.44 1.90
N ALA A 136 5.36 6.95 2.54
CA ALA A 136 4.62 7.68 3.57
C ALA A 136 5.51 8.03 4.78
N ARG A 137 6.36 7.11 5.22
CA ARG A 137 7.38 7.38 6.24
C ARG A 137 8.30 8.54 5.81
N ALA A 138 8.80 8.50 4.59
CA ALA A 138 9.68 9.55 4.08
C ALA A 138 8.95 10.90 3.98
N ALA A 139 7.67 10.91 3.61
CA ALA A 139 6.86 12.13 3.59
C ALA A 139 6.71 12.74 5.00
N VAL A 140 6.44 11.92 6.02
CA VAL A 140 6.40 12.39 7.42
C VAL A 140 7.77 12.90 7.88
N LEU A 141 8.87 12.28 7.45
CA LEU A 141 10.22 12.76 7.78
C LEU A 141 10.55 14.08 7.08
N ALA A 142 10.01 14.33 5.88
CA ALA A 142 10.22 15.56 5.14
C ALA A 142 9.41 16.74 5.72
N ASP A 143 8.15 16.51 6.08
CA ASP A 143 7.27 17.53 6.68
C ASP A 143 6.29 16.87 7.68
N PRO A 144 6.70 16.68 8.94
CA PRO A 144 5.84 16.05 9.94
C PRO A 144 4.60 16.89 10.31
N ALA A 145 4.62 18.20 10.08
CA ALA A 145 3.54 19.10 10.49
C ALA A 145 2.30 18.99 9.60
N VAL A 146 2.44 18.43 8.39
CA VAL A 146 1.35 18.32 7.41
C VAL A 146 0.57 17.00 7.54
N PHE A 147 0.93 16.14 8.51
CA PHE A 147 0.25 14.86 8.75
C PHE A 147 -0.22 14.76 10.20
N ARG A 148 -1.51 14.43 10.39
CA ARG A 148 -2.09 14.22 11.71
C ARG A 148 -1.61 12.92 12.36
N SER A 149 -1.44 11.89 11.58
CA SER A 149 -0.89 10.59 11.98
C SER A 149 -0.40 9.80 10.76
N LEU A 150 0.35 8.74 11.03
CA LEU A 150 0.82 7.80 10.01
C LEU A 150 0.37 6.39 10.35
N THR A 151 -0.22 5.68 9.37
CA THR A 151 -0.43 4.23 9.45
C THR A 151 0.51 3.54 8.46
N LEU A 152 1.36 2.65 8.97
CA LEU A 152 2.20 1.73 8.20
C LEU A 152 1.43 0.41 8.08
N LEU A 153 0.80 0.17 6.94
CA LEU A 153 -0.04 -0.99 6.68
C LEU A 153 0.75 -2.04 5.87
N GLY A 154 1.09 -3.17 6.47
CA GLY A 154 1.90 -4.21 5.79
C GLY A 154 3.24 -3.70 5.29
N SER A 155 3.88 -2.78 6.02
CA SER A 155 5.14 -2.14 5.64
C SER A 155 6.21 -2.33 6.71
N GLY A 156 7.48 -2.26 6.30
CA GLY A 156 8.60 -2.59 7.17
C GLY A 156 9.50 -1.43 7.58
N PRO A 157 10.47 -1.73 8.45
CA PRO A 157 11.41 -0.74 8.99
C PRO A 157 12.43 -0.24 7.95
N ALA A 158 12.71 -1.06 6.96
CA ALA A 158 13.79 -0.86 5.98
C ALA A 158 13.48 -1.58 4.67
N ARG A 159 14.52 -1.74 3.85
CA ARG A 159 14.45 -2.47 2.58
C ARG A 159 13.74 -3.82 2.69
N LEU A 160 13.08 -4.19 1.61
CA LEU A 160 12.52 -5.52 1.45
C LEU A 160 13.65 -6.57 1.40
N THR A 161 13.38 -7.76 1.96
CA THR A 161 14.30 -8.90 1.96
C THR A 161 13.54 -10.19 1.60
N GLY A 162 14.27 -11.30 1.46
CA GLY A 162 13.66 -12.62 1.28
C GLY A 162 13.11 -12.89 -0.14
N PRO A 163 12.13 -13.82 -0.26
CA PRO A 163 11.70 -14.36 -1.56
C PRO A 163 11.16 -13.33 -2.54
N ARG A 164 10.54 -12.26 -2.05
CA ARG A 164 9.99 -11.20 -2.93
C ARG A 164 11.09 -10.42 -3.64
N VAL A 165 12.28 -10.26 -3.03
CA VAL A 165 13.44 -9.64 -3.69
C VAL A 165 13.92 -10.52 -4.85
N ALA A 166 14.00 -11.84 -4.64
CA ALA A 166 14.39 -12.76 -5.71
C ALA A 166 13.44 -12.69 -6.91
N LEU A 167 12.13 -12.47 -6.69
CA LEU A 167 11.18 -12.26 -7.77
C LEU A 167 11.48 -10.94 -8.50
N LEU A 168 11.76 -9.83 -7.81
CA LEU A 168 12.12 -8.55 -8.43
C LEU A 168 13.41 -8.67 -9.26
N GLU A 169 14.42 -9.36 -8.74
CA GLU A 169 15.67 -9.64 -9.46
C GLU A 169 15.44 -10.47 -10.74
N HIS A 170 14.50 -11.42 -10.68
CA HIS A 170 14.12 -12.21 -11.85
C HIS A 170 13.37 -11.41 -12.92
N LEU A 171 12.45 -10.53 -12.49
CA LEU A 171 11.62 -9.72 -13.38
C LEU A 171 12.37 -8.51 -13.97
N GLY A 172 13.42 -8.01 -13.31
CA GLY A 172 14.17 -6.86 -13.75
C GLY A 172 14.73 -6.97 -15.17
N PRO A 173 15.46 -8.05 -15.54
CA PRO A 173 15.96 -8.27 -16.91
C PRO A 173 14.84 -8.39 -17.96
N LEU A 174 13.67 -8.91 -17.57
CA LEU A 174 12.52 -9.00 -18.46
C LEU A 174 11.93 -7.62 -18.74
N LEU A 175 11.88 -6.78 -17.72
CA LEU A 175 11.47 -5.37 -17.86
C LEU A 175 12.39 -4.62 -18.82
N ASP A 176 13.70 -4.83 -18.73
CA ASP A 176 14.69 -4.17 -19.59
C ASP A 176 14.61 -4.65 -21.05
N SER A 177 14.28 -5.92 -21.29
CA SER A 177 14.29 -6.51 -22.64
C SER A 177 12.96 -6.40 -23.38
N GLY A 178 11.82 -6.42 -22.67
CA GLY A 178 10.49 -6.48 -23.29
C GLY A 178 9.46 -5.58 -22.62
N GLY A 179 9.89 -4.73 -21.65
CA GLY A 179 9.02 -3.78 -20.99
C GLY A 179 7.94 -4.42 -20.11
N VAL A 180 6.99 -3.59 -19.72
CA VAL A 180 5.85 -3.99 -18.87
C VAL A 180 5.05 -5.15 -19.45
N PRO A 181 4.78 -5.23 -20.78
CA PRO A 181 4.03 -6.35 -21.36
C PRO A 181 4.71 -7.72 -21.18
N LEU A 182 6.03 -7.80 -21.29
CA LEU A 182 6.74 -9.06 -21.09
C LEU A 182 6.69 -9.51 -19.63
N VAL A 183 6.84 -8.57 -18.70
CA VAL A 183 6.71 -8.85 -17.26
C VAL A 183 5.30 -9.34 -16.95
N GLN A 184 4.26 -8.65 -17.45
CA GLN A 184 2.86 -9.07 -17.26
C GLN A 184 2.60 -10.49 -17.77
N ALA A 185 3.05 -10.80 -18.99
CA ALA A 185 2.89 -12.15 -19.55
C ALA A 185 3.59 -13.23 -18.69
N THR A 186 4.75 -12.90 -18.12
CA THR A 186 5.47 -13.80 -17.21
C THR A 186 4.70 -14.01 -15.92
N LEU A 187 4.17 -12.94 -15.32
CA LEU A 187 3.35 -13.02 -14.10
C LEU A 187 2.07 -13.84 -14.33
N GLU A 188 1.41 -13.69 -15.48
CA GLU A 188 0.25 -14.49 -15.85
C GLU A 188 0.61 -15.99 -15.96
N GLN A 189 1.76 -16.32 -16.53
CA GLN A 189 2.23 -17.71 -16.59
C GLN A 189 2.50 -18.29 -15.19
N LEU A 190 3.11 -17.52 -14.29
CA LEU A 190 3.33 -17.93 -12.91
C LEU A 190 2.01 -18.13 -12.17
N ALA A 191 1.04 -17.23 -12.37
CA ALA A 191 -0.30 -17.34 -11.77
C ALA A 191 -1.07 -18.59 -12.21
N MET A 192 -0.80 -19.14 -13.41
CA MET A 192 -1.42 -20.40 -13.87
C MET A 192 -1.04 -21.61 -13.02
N THR A 193 0.04 -21.54 -12.25
CA THR A 193 0.51 -22.62 -11.36
C THR A 193 0.23 -22.34 -9.88
N ASP A 194 -0.33 -21.19 -9.57
CA ASP A 194 -0.67 -20.76 -8.20
C ASP A 194 -2.19 -20.91 -7.96
N GLU A 195 -2.58 -21.84 -7.11
CA GLU A 195 -3.99 -22.10 -6.78
C GLU A 195 -4.68 -20.88 -6.18
N ARG A 196 -3.97 -20.02 -5.42
CA ARG A 196 -4.53 -18.79 -4.84
C ARG A 196 -4.82 -17.77 -5.93
N ALA A 197 -3.90 -17.61 -6.89
CA ALA A 197 -4.11 -16.71 -8.02
C ALA A 197 -5.28 -17.19 -8.91
N GLN A 198 -5.43 -18.50 -9.08
CA GLN A 198 -6.55 -19.08 -9.84
C GLN A 198 -7.90 -18.91 -9.12
N ALA A 199 -7.91 -18.87 -7.79
CA ALA A 199 -9.14 -18.65 -7.01
C ALA A 199 -9.66 -17.20 -7.09
N VAL A 200 -8.85 -16.24 -7.57
CA VAL A 200 -9.27 -14.85 -7.76
C VAL A 200 -10.31 -14.79 -8.91
N PRO A 201 -11.47 -14.12 -8.71
CA PRO A 201 -12.49 -13.98 -9.76
C PRO A 201 -11.95 -13.35 -11.04
N GLU A 202 -12.47 -13.76 -12.19
CA GLU A 202 -12.02 -13.29 -13.50
C GLU A 202 -12.05 -11.75 -13.64
N PRO A 203 -13.11 -11.00 -13.24
CA PRO A 203 -13.10 -9.54 -13.32
C PRO A 203 -11.96 -8.90 -12.55
N THR A 204 -11.62 -9.44 -11.38
CA THR A 204 -10.51 -8.96 -10.54
C THR A 204 -9.15 -9.28 -11.20
N ARG A 205 -8.98 -10.47 -11.79
CA ARG A 205 -7.76 -10.80 -12.55
C ARG A 205 -7.57 -9.89 -13.76
N ALA A 206 -8.64 -9.62 -14.51
CA ALA A 206 -8.62 -8.68 -15.65
C ALA A 206 -8.26 -7.26 -15.19
N PHE A 207 -8.77 -6.83 -14.03
CA PHE A 207 -8.37 -5.57 -13.43
C PHE A 207 -6.88 -5.57 -13.07
N TYR A 208 -6.34 -6.61 -12.44
CA TYR A 208 -4.92 -6.70 -12.10
C TYR A 208 -4.01 -6.60 -13.34
N ALA A 209 -4.37 -7.31 -14.42
CA ALA A 209 -3.62 -7.23 -15.67
C ALA A 209 -3.64 -5.81 -16.26
N ARG A 210 -4.82 -5.18 -16.35
CA ARG A 210 -4.96 -3.81 -16.84
C ARG A 210 -4.15 -2.82 -15.98
N ARG A 211 -4.26 -2.92 -14.64
CA ARG A 211 -3.54 -2.08 -13.69
C ARG A 211 -2.02 -2.24 -13.86
N PHE A 212 -1.54 -3.48 -13.94
CA PHE A 212 -0.11 -3.73 -14.10
C PHE A 212 0.42 -3.14 -15.41
N LEU A 213 -0.30 -3.32 -16.53
CA LEU A 213 0.05 -2.76 -17.84
C LEU A 213 0.03 -1.23 -17.88
N GLY A 214 -0.68 -0.59 -16.95
CA GLY A 214 -0.71 0.87 -16.78
C GLY A 214 0.53 1.45 -16.12
N ASN A 215 1.42 0.62 -15.53
CA ASN A 215 2.64 1.14 -14.92
C ASN A 215 3.66 1.56 -15.98
N THR A 216 4.49 2.56 -15.66
CA THR A 216 5.65 2.90 -16.49
C THR A 216 6.82 1.95 -16.19
N ALA A 217 7.62 1.60 -17.21
CA ALA A 217 8.79 0.75 -17.02
C ALA A 217 9.82 1.41 -16.08
N ALA A 218 10.03 2.72 -16.24
CA ALA A 218 10.92 3.50 -15.36
C ALA A 218 10.41 3.51 -13.91
N GLY A 219 9.09 3.62 -13.70
CA GLY A 219 8.47 3.55 -12.37
C GLY A 219 8.66 2.19 -11.72
N LEU A 220 8.39 1.10 -12.43
CA LEU A 220 8.61 -0.24 -11.92
C LEU A 220 10.08 -0.48 -11.55
N ARG A 221 11.02 -0.01 -12.38
CA ARG A 221 12.46 -0.13 -12.10
C ARG A 221 12.84 0.68 -10.87
N GLY A 222 12.58 1.99 -10.86
CA GLY A 222 13.02 2.88 -9.79
C GLY A 222 12.40 2.53 -8.43
N MET A 223 11.11 2.15 -8.39
CA MET A 223 10.46 1.72 -7.15
C MET A 223 11.01 0.38 -6.64
N ALA A 224 11.34 -0.58 -7.53
CA ALA A 224 11.97 -1.84 -7.15
C ALA A 224 13.36 -1.60 -6.55
N ASP A 225 14.17 -0.75 -7.18
CA ASP A 225 15.49 -0.36 -6.68
C ASP A 225 15.38 0.35 -5.32
N ALA A 226 14.45 1.29 -5.19
CA ALA A 226 14.18 2.01 -3.95
C ALA A 226 13.76 1.04 -2.81
N MET A 227 12.84 0.12 -3.10
CA MET A 227 12.33 -0.86 -2.11
C MET A 227 13.42 -1.82 -1.62
N THR A 228 14.40 -2.14 -2.44
CA THR A 228 15.50 -3.07 -2.09
C THR A 228 16.71 -2.37 -1.47
N THR A 229 16.74 -1.05 -1.46
CA THR A 229 17.87 -0.25 -0.93
C THR A 229 17.51 0.66 0.25
N GLU A 230 16.20 0.82 0.55
CA GLU A 230 15.73 1.75 1.59
C GLU A 230 16.34 1.45 2.96
N PRO A 231 16.97 2.44 3.62
CA PRO A 231 17.57 2.24 4.95
C PRO A 231 16.52 2.16 6.06
N ASP A 232 16.93 1.61 7.21
CA ASP A 232 16.16 1.70 8.45
C ASP A 232 16.15 3.14 8.97
N ARG A 233 14.95 3.75 9.01
CA ARG A 233 14.74 5.12 9.48
C ARG A 233 13.74 5.19 10.64
N VAL A 234 13.56 4.09 11.37
CA VAL A 234 12.59 3.99 12.48
C VAL A 234 12.90 5.00 13.57
N ALA A 235 14.18 5.17 13.93
CA ALA A 235 14.57 6.13 14.97
C ALA A 235 14.30 7.59 14.56
N GLU A 236 14.51 7.92 13.27
CA GLU A 236 14.20 9.25 12.74
C GLU A 236 12.68 9.49 12.78
N LEU A 237 11.87 8.51 12.38
CA LEU A 237 10.41 8.62 12.43
C LEU A 237 9.91 8.80 13.88
N ALA A 238 10.43 8.02 14.82
CA ALA A 238 10.09 8.16 16.24
C ALA A 238 10.38 9.59 16.78
N ALA A 239 11.45 10.20 16.30
CA ALA A 239 11.84 11.55 16.72
C ALA A 239 10.91 12.65 16.19
N THR A 240 10.08 12.40 15.19
CA THR A 240 9.11 13.38 14.66
C THR A 240 7.96 13.67 15.63
N GLY A 241 7.65 12.73 16.51
CA GLY A 241 6.50 12.82 17.41
C GLY A 241 5.13 12.63 16.74
N VAL A 242 5.08 12.37 15.43
CA VAL A 242 3.82 12.06 14.73
C VAL A 242 3.29 10.72 15.25
N PRO A 243 2.01 10.62 15.66
CA PRO A 243 1.42 9.36 16.10
C PRO A 243 1.47 8.31 15.00
N VAL A 244 1.87 7.07 15.34
CA VAL A 244 2.02 5.97 14.36
C VAL A 244 1.19 4.76 14.76
N LEU A 245 0.50 4.16 13.79
CA LEU A 245 -0.06 2.82 13.83
C LEU A 245 0.79 1.92 12.91
N VAL A 246 1.23 0.77 13.42
CA VAL A 246 1.74 -0.33 12.61
C VAL A 246 0.67 -1.41 12.57
N ALA A 247 0.13 -1.68 11.39
CA ALA A 247 -0.89 -2.71 11.19
C ALA A 247 -0.46 -3.65 10.06
N HIS A 248 -0.66 -4.95 10.23
CA HIS A 248 -0.26 -5.93 9.24
C HIS A 248 -1.09 -7.21 9.32
N GLY A 249 -1.09 -8.00 8.24
CA GLY A 249 -1.70 -9.32 8.24
C GLY A 249 -0.96 -10.29 9.16
N GLU A 250 -1.70 -11.24 9.75
CA GLU A 250 -1.11 -12.25 10.65
C GLU A 250 -0.06 -13.13 9.95
N ALA A 251 -0.15 -13.25 8.62
CA ALA A 251 0.74 -14.06 7.78
C ALA A 251 1.48 -13.23 6.73
N ASP A 252 1.80 -11.96 7.03
CA ASP A 252 2.50 -11.08 6.08
C ASP A 252 3.82 -11.72 5.62
N ASP A 253 4.00 -11.81 4.30
CA ASP A 253 5.11 -12.49 3.63
C ASP A 253 6.09 -11.50 2.94
N ALA A 254 5.86 -10.19 3.06
CA ALA A 254 6.78 -9.17 2.57
C ALA A 254 7.76 -8.72 3.67
N TRP A 255 7.25 -8.12 4.73
CA TRP A 255 7.97 -7.94 5.99
C TRP A 255 7.30 -8.82 7.03
N SER A 256 8.07 -9.69 7.66
CA SER A 256 7.50 -10.64 8.61
C SER A 256 6.74 -9.94 9.75
N PRO A 257 5.71 -10.59 10.32
CA PRO A 257 5.03 -10.07 11.50
C PRO A 257 5.99 -9.69 12.65
N ALA A 258 7.08 -10.45 12.80
CA ALA A 258 8.10 -10.17 13.83
C ALA A 258 8.88 -8.86 13.56
N GLU A 259 9.24 -8.58 12.31
CA GLU A 259 9.92 -7.33 11.92
C GLU A 259 8.99 -6.13 12.13
N GLN A 260 7.71 -6.26 11.78
CA GLN A 260 6.73 -5.20 11.96
C GLN A 260 6.41 -4.96 13.43
N ALA A 261 6.31 -6.01 14.25
CA ALA A 261 6.17 -5.88 15.70
C ALA A 261 7.40 -5.23 16.36
N ASP A 262 8.61 -5.56 15.90
CA ASP A 262 9.84 -4.89 16.36
C ASP A 262 9.85 -3.41 15.99
N MET A 263 9.44 -3.07 14.76
CA MET A 263 9.29 -1.69 14.30
C MET A 263 8.29 -0.93 15.18
N ALA A 264 7.13 -1.49 15.46
CA ALA A 264 6.11 -0.87 16.31
C ALA A 264 6.66 -0.58 17.72
N ARG A 265 7.35 -1.56 18.32
CA ARG A 265 7.99 -1.41 19.64
C ARG A 265 9.04 -0.28 19.64
N ARG A 266 9.89 -0.20 18.61
CA ARG A 266 10.94 0.83 18.46
C ARG A 266 10.36 2.22 18.23
N LEU A 267 9.19 2.31 17.58
CA LEU A 267 8.45 3.55 17.38
C LEU A 267 7.67 3.99 18.64
N GLY A 268 7.43 3.07 19.60
CA GLY A 268 6.43 3.30 20.64
C GLY A 268 5.00 3.43 20.07
N ALA A 269 4.77 2.80 18.91
CA ALA A 269 3.55 2.90 18.14
C ALA A 269 2.48 1.89 18.60
N ARG A 270 1.21 2.22 18.35
CA ARG A 270 0.14 1.22 18.40
C ARG A 270 0.42 0.13 17.36
N HIS A 271 0.17 -1.13 17.75
CA HIS A 271 0.43 -2.30 16.91
C HIS A 271 -0.84 -3.15 16.81
N GLU A 272 -1.25 -3.44 15.58
CA GLU A 272 -2.46 -4.23 15.29
C GLU A 272 -2.14 -5.34 14.29
N VAL A 273 -2.58 -6.55 14.61
CA VAL A 273 -2.51 -7.71 13.72
C VAL A 273 -3.89 -7.96 13.14
N VAL A 274 -4.00 -7.94 11.82
CA VAL A 274 -5.23 -8.21 11.10
C VAL A 274 -5.33 -9.71 10.84
N PRO A 275 -6.26 -10.43 11.51
CA PRO A 275 -6.40 -11.87 11.35
C PRO A 275 -6.88 -12.19 9.93
N HIS A 276 -6.52 -13.38 9.45
CA HIS A 276 -6.89 -13.88 8.12
C HIS A 276 -6.44 -12.98 6.96
N ALA A 277 -5.43 -12.13 7.18
CA ALA A 277 -4.77 -11.35 6.14
C ALA A 277 -3.32 -11.78 5.98
N ILE A 278 -2.80 -11.65 4.76
CA ILE A 278 -1.41 -11.86 4.39
C ILE A 278 -0.76 -10.49 4.24
N HIS A 279 -0.64 -9.98 3.04
CA HIS A 279 0.09 -8.74 2.77
C HIS A 279 -0.81 -7.52 2.52
N SER A 280 -2.06 -7.72 2.13
CA SER A 280 -2.98 -6.64 1.73
C SER A 280 -4.22 -6.57 2.62
N PRO A 281 -4.09 -6.21 3.91
CA PRO A 281 -5.19 -6.25 4.87
C PRO A 281 -6.43 -5.46 4.43
N ALA A 282 -6.25 -4.35 3.70
CA ALA A 282 -7.34 -3.51 3.20
C ALA A 282 -8.33 -4.26 2.28
N VAL A 283 -7.86 -5.28 1.56
CA VAL A 283 -8.68 -6.12 0.66
C VAL A 283 -8.88 -7.54 1.17
N GLU A 284 -8.02 -8.01 2.07
CA GLU A 284 -8.07 -9.38 2.59
C GLU A 284 -8.97 -9.50 3.83
N ASN A 285 -9.02 -8.45 4.66
CA ASN A 285 -9.94 -8.33 5.79
C ASN A 285 -10.32 -6.87 6.03
N PRO A 286 -11.15 -6.27 5.15
CA PRO A 286 -11.56 -4.88 5.26
C PRO A 286 -12.18 -4.50 6.62
N PRO A 287 -13.10 -5.31 7.21
CA PRO A 287 -13.74 -4.92 8.48
C PRO A 287 -12.75 -4.78 9.64
N ARG A 288 -11.74 -5.66 9.73
CA ARG A 288 -10.72 -5.57 10.78
C ARG A 288 -9.72 -4.45 10.53
N THR A 289 -9.42 -4.19 9.26
CA THR A 289 -8.57 -3.06 8.87
C THR A 289 -9.25 -1.74 9.20
N LEU A 290 -10.53 -1.57 8.86
CA LEU A 290 -11.34 -0.41 9.24
C LEU A 290 -11.31 -0.18 10.74
N GLN A 291 -11.66 -1.20 11.52
CA GLN A 291 -11.66 -1.10 12.98
C GLN A 291 -10.30 -0.65 13.54
N ALA A 292 -9.20 -1.21 13.03
CA ALA A 292 -7.86 -0.83 13.49
C ALA A 292 -7.55 0.65 13.21
N LEU A 293 -7.93 1.14 12.01
CA LEU A 293 -7.75 2.53 11.61
C LEU A 293 -8.59 3.49 12.48
N GLU A 294 -9.88 3.22 12.62
CA GLU A 294 -10.82 4.06 13.37
C GLU A 294 -10.50 4.10 14.87
N ASP A 295 -10.20 2.95 15.47
CA ASP A 295 -9.77 2.88 16.86
C ASP A 295 -8.48 3.66 17.11
N PHE A 296 -7.58 3.71 16.12
CA PHE A 296 -6.38 4.52 16.22
C PHE A 296 -6.70 6.01 16.10
N TRP A 297 -7.42 6.43 15.07
CA TRP A 297 -7.71 7.85 14.82
C TRP A 297 -8.58 8.49 15.93
N THR A 298 -9.53 7.73 16.48
CA THR A 298 -10.38 8.20 17.60
C THR A 298 -9.62 8.30 18.92
N SER A 299 -8.44 7.68 19.04
CA SER A 299 -7.59 7.77 20.22
C SER A 299 -6.65 9.00 20.21
N LEU A 300 -6.63 9.78 19.12
CA LEU A 300 -5.78 10.97 18.92
C LEU A 300 -6.50 12.27 19.30
#